data_80b3b58221c50ebcd779638b3c293a0f
#
_entry.id   80b3b58221c50ebcd779638b3c293a0f
#
_cell.length_a   1.000
_cell.length_b   1.000
_cell.length_c   1.000
_cell.angle_alpha   90.00
_cell.angle_beta   90.00
_cell.angle_gamma   90.00
#
_symmetry.space_group_name_H-M   'P 1'
#
loop_
_entity.id
_entity.type
_entity.pdbx_description
1 polymer ?
#
loop_
_entity_poly.entity_id
_entity_poly.type
_entity_poly.pdbx_seq_one_letter_code
_entity_poly.pdbx_strand_id
1 'polypeptide(L)'
;IVKAGSAKVGGGHFAMIAGPCSIESEEQIVGIAKAVKVAGATMLRGGAFKPRTSPYDFQGLRSEGLDLLLKARKATGLPIVTEIMSITHLPLFEDVDVIQVGARSMQNFEMLKELGRTNKPILLKRGLANTIKELLMAAEYIMASGNDQIILCERGIRTYETATRNTLDLSAVPVLHEKTHLPVVIDPSHATGVARYVPSMAAAAAACGADGLMIEVHNNPAAALCDCLL
;
A
#
# COMPACT_ATOMS: atom_id res chain seq x y z
N ILE A 1 -14.84 -8.97 3.25
CA ILE A 1 -13.62 -9.68 2.80
C ILE A 1 -13.30 -9.23 1.38
N VAL A 2 -12.09 -8.70 1.17
CA VAL A 2 -11.56 -8.38 -0.16
C VAL A 2 -10.67 -9.52 -0.63
N LYS A 3 -10.85 -9.97 -1.88
CA LYS A 3 -10.04 -11.03 -2.50
C LYS A 3 -9.04 -10.42 -3.48
N ALA A 4 -7.77 -10.76 -3.32
CA ALA A 4 -6.67 -10.30 -4.16
C ALA A 4 -5.86 -11.52 -4.65
N GLY A 5 -6.17 -12.02 -5.83
CA GLY A 5 -5.60 -13.29 -6.31
C GLY A 5 -5.86 -14.43 -5.31
N SER A 6 -4.79 -15.04 -4.79
CA SER A 6 -4.87 -16.09 -3.75
C SER A 6 -5.02 -15.55 -2.33
N ALA A 7 -4.81 -14.24 -2.11
CA ALA A 7 -4.88 -13.62 -0.80
C ALA A 7 -6.29 -13.10 -0.47
N LYS A 8 -6.54 -12.96 0.85
CA LYS A 8 -7.78 -12.38 1.38
C LYS A 8 -7.44 -11.36 2.46
N VAL A 9 -8.23 -10.29 2.56
CA VAL A 9 -8.08 -9.23 3.56
C VAL A 9 -9.39 -9.02 4.28
N GLY A 10 -9.38 -9.00 5.61
CA GLY A 10 -10.57 -8.85 6.44
C GLY A 10 -11.36 -10.14 6.65
N GLY A 11 -12.39 -10.08 7.50
CA GLY A 11 -13.22 -11.24 7.82
C GLY A 11 -12.46 -12.39 8.52
N GLY A 12 -11.50 -12.04 9.37
CA GLY A 12 -10.64 -12.99 10.07
C GLY A 12 -9.36 -13.38 9.30
N HIS A 13 -9.15 -12.85 8.10
CA HIS A 13 -7.93 -13.05 7.33
C HIS A 13 -7.00 -11.85 7.52
N PHE A 14 -5.81 -12.10 8.09
CA PHE A 14 -4.79 -11.09 8.28
C PHE A 14 -3.84 -11.03 7.07
N ALA A 15 -3.74 -9.87 6.44
CA ALA A 15 -2.90 -9.68 5.27
C ALA A 15 -1.49 -9.17 5.65
N MET A 16 -0.45 -9.83 5.13
CA MET A 16 0.93 -9.35 5.21
C MET A 16 1.39 -8.90 3.83
N ILE A 17 1.40 -7.60 3.60
CA ILE A 17 1.81 -6.96 2.34
C ILE A 17 3.24 -6.47 2.52
N ALA A 18 4.22 -7.13 1.90
CA ALA A 18 5.62 -6.78 2.09
C ALA A 18 6.35 -6.64 0.75
N GLY A 19 7.37 -5.79 0.72
CA GLY A 19 8.20 -5.59 -0.47
C GLY A 19 8.85 -4.20 -0.51
N PRO A 20 9.64 -3.90 -1.54
CA PRO A 20 10.42 -2.66 -1.59
C PRO A 20 9.54 -1.44 -1.82
N CYS A 21 10.03 -0.27 -1.38
CA CYS A 21 9.38 1.00 -1.73
C CYS A 21 9.34 1.19 -3.25
N SER A 22 10.45 0.95 -3.91
CA SER A 22 10.64 1.10 -5.35
C SER A 22 11.21 -0.18 -5.95
N ILE A 23 10.76 -0.51 -7.16
CA ILE A 23 11.37 -1.55 -7.98
C ILE A 23 12.58 -0.92 -8.68
N GLU A 24 13.75 -1.51 -8.49
CA GLU A 24 15.02 -0.98 -8.97
C GLU A 24 15.69 -1.90 -10.00
N SER A 25 15.47 -3.22 -9.87
CA SER A 25 15.97 -4.23 -10.81
C SER A 25 15.17 -5.54 -10.67
N GLU A 26 15.33 -6.44 -11.66
CA GLU A 26 14.76 -7.78 -11.60
C GLU A 26 15.32 -8.59 -10.41
N GLU A 27 16.64 -8.54 -10.23
CA GLU A 27 17.31 -9.25 -9.14
C GLU A 27 16.79 -8.80 -7.77
N GLN A 28 16.66 -7.47 -7.56
CA GLN A 28 16.12 -6.91 -6.32
C GLN A 28 14.70 -7.40 -6.06
N ILE A 29 13.77 -7.20 -6.99
CA ILE A 29 12.35 -7.49 -6.72
C ILE A 29 12.07 -8.98 -6.59
N VAL A 30 12.72 -9.83 -7.41
CA VAL A 30 12.55 -11.28 -7.33
C VAL A 30 13.21 -11.83 -6.07
N GLY A 31 14.38 -11.33 -5.69
CA GLY A 31 15.07 -11.70 -4.45
C GLY A 31 14.24 -11.35 -3.22
N ILE A 32 13.74 -10.11 -3.13
CA ILE A 32 12.86 -9.67 -2.05
C ILE A 32 11.56 -10.48 -2.02
N ALA A 33 10.92 -10.71 -3.17
CA ALA A 33 9.68 -11.47 -3.24
C ALA A 33 9.83 -12.90 -2.68
N LYS A 34 10.92 -13.58 -2.99
CA LYS A 34 11.24 -14.91 -2.42
C LYS A 34 11.44 -14.84 -0.91
N ALA A 35 12.20 -13.87 -0.43
CA ALA A 35 12.49 -13.69 1.00
C ALA A 35 11.21 -13.38 1.80
N VAL A 36 10.38 -12.43 1.36
CA VAL A 36 9.14 -12.07 2.06
C VAL A 36 8.11 -13.21 2.02
N LYS A 37 8.07 -14.01 0.94
CA LYS A 37 7.21 -15.19 0.87
C LYS A 37 7.59 -16.22 1.94
N VAL A 38 8.88 -16.51 2.10
CA VAL A 38 9.39 -17.41 3.15
C VAL A 38 9.07 -16.86 4.54
N ALA A 39 9.13 -15.54 4.71
CA ALA A 39 8.77 -14.86 5.96
C ALA A 39 7.25 -14.79 6.23
N GLY A 40 6.40 -15.32 5.35
CA GLY A 40 4.95 -15.38 5.55
C GLY A 40 4.15 -14.24 4.94
N ALA A 41 4.73 -13.43 4.04
CA ALA A 41 3.96 -12.45 3.30
C ALA A 41 2.89 -13.12 2.44
N THR A 42 1.69 -12.52 2.42
CA THR A 42 0.54 -12.97 1.61
C THR A 42 0.43 -12.21 0.30
N MET A 43 1.01 -11.02 0.21
CA MET A 43 1.07 -10.20 -0.99
C MET A 43 2.42 -9.51 -1.10
N LEU A 44 2.86 -9.27 -2.35
CA LEU A 44 4.05 -8.51 -2.67
C LEU A 44 3.68 -7.07 -3.02
N ARG A 45 4.31 -6.08 -2.38
CA ARG A 45 4.23 -4.69 -2.83
C ARG A 45 5.50 -4.28 -3.56
N GLY A 46 5.37 -3.32 -4.47
CA GLY A 46 6.50 -2.68 -5.13
C GLY A 46 6.03 -1.47 -5.93
N GLY A 47 6.72 -0.33 -5.79
CA GLY A 47 6.39 0.88 -6.54
C GLY A 47 7.04 0.88 -7.92
N ALA A 48 6.27 0.74 -8.98
CA ALA A 48 6.73 0.89 -10.37
C ALA A 48 6.78 2.37 -10.78
N PHE A 49 5.84 3.17 -10.28
CA PHE A 49 5.77 4.62 -10.42
C PHE A 49 5.99 5.28 -9.06
N LYS A 50 6.71 6.38 -9.01
CA LYS A 50 7.04 7.05 -7.74
C LYS A 50 6.67 8.54 -7.78
N PRO A 51 5.76 9.01 -6.90
CA PRO A 51 5.51 10.43 -6.71
C PRO A 51 6.68 11.03 -5.92
N ARG A 52 7.36 12.01 -6.49
CA ARG A 52 8.48 12.68 -5.83
C ARG A 52 8.18 14.15 -5.63
N THR A 53 8.67 14.69 -4.51
CA THR A 53 8.63 16.14 -4.25
C THR A 53 9.62 16.87 -5.16
N SER A 54 10.79 16.26 -5.41
CA SER A 54 11.77 16.77 -6.35
C SER A 54 11.66 16.09 -7.72
N PRO A 55 11.67 16.86 -8.84
CA PRO A 55 11.66 16.27 -10.18
C PRO A 55 12.98 15.57 -10.54
N TYR A 56 14.04 15.78 -9.75
CA TYR A 56 15.36 15.19 -9.95
C TYR A 56 15.52 13.82 -9.28
N ASP A 57 14.59 13.45 -8.40
CA ASP A 57 14.61 12.15 -7.73
C ASP A 57 14.20 11.02 -8.68
N PHE A 58 14.57 9.79 -8.34
CA PHE A 58 14.19 8.59 -9.08
C PHE A 58 12.66 8.45 -9.19
N GLN A 59 12.14 8.46 -10.43
CA GLN A 59 10.69 8.47 -10.72
C GLN A 59 10.06 7.07 -10.83
N GLY A 60 10.84 6.00 -10.61
CA GLY A 60 10.45 4.62 -10.83
C GLY A 60 10.71 4.14 -12.26
N LEU A 61 10.68 2.83 -12.46
CA LEU A 61 10.89 2.17 -13.76
C LEU A 61 9.63 2.17 -14.65
N ARG A 62 8.51 2.69 -14.15
CA ARG A 62 7.24 2.81 -14.88
C ARG A 62 6.74 1.45 -15.40
N SER A 63 6.44 1.34 -16.72
CA SER A 63 5.96 0.08 -17.33
C SER A 63 6.95 -1.08 -17.15
N GLU A 64 8.24 -0.84 -17.31
CA GLU A 64 9.27 -1.85 -17.05
C GLU A 64 9.20 -2.37 -15.60
N GLY A 65 8.96 -1.48 -14.62
CA GLY A 65 8.76 -1.87 -13.23
C GLY A 65 7.54 -2.77 -13.02
N LEU A 66 6.46 -2.58 -13.79
CA LEU A 66 5.30 -3.49 -13.77
C LEU A 66 5.67 -4.86 -14.31
N ASP A 67 6.42 -4.93 -15.42
CA ASP A 67 6.88 -6.20 -15.99
C ASP A 67 7.76 -6.97 -15.00
N LEU A 68 8.65 -6.27 -14.30
CA LEU A 68 9.49 -6.88 -13.26
C LEU A 68 8.67 -7.39 -12.08
N LEU A 69 7.63 -6.66 -11.68
CA LEU A 69 6.72 -7.09 -10.63
C LEU A 69 5.93 -8.35 -11.03
N LEU A 70 5.50 -8.44 -12.29
CA LEU A 70 4.85 -9.63 -12.85
C LEU A 70 5.80 -10.84 -12.88
N LYS A 71 7.07 -10.65 -13.18
CA LYS A 71 8.09 -11.72 -13.08
C LYS A 71 8.23 -12.20 -11.63
N ALA A 72 8.27 -11.30 -10.66
CA ALA A 72 8.33 -11.65 -9.25
C ALA A 72 7.06 -12.42 -8.79
N ARG A 73 5.86 -12.00 -9.26
CA ARG A 73 4.62 -12.74 -9.05
C ARG A 73 4.71 -14.16 -9.62
N LYS A 74 5.17 -14.31 -10.85
CA LYS A 74 5.35 -15.63 -11.50
C LYS A 74 6.31 -16.52 -10.72
N ALA A 75 7.39 -15.96 -10.18
CA ALA A 75 8.40 -16.70 -9.42
C ALA A 75 7.92 -17.15 -8.04
N THR A 76 6.97 -16.43 -7.44
CA THR A 76 6.56 -16.65 -6.04
C THR A 76 5.10 -17.06 -5.87
N GLY A 77 4.23 -16.72 -6.80
CA GLY A 77 2.77 -16.86 -6.67
C GLY A 77 2.12 -15.82 -5.74
N LEU A 78 2.88 -14.83 -5.23
CA LEU A 78 2.33 -13.77 -4.41
C LEU A 78 1.53 -12.79 -5.29
N PRO A 79 0.26 -12.48 -4.97
CA PRO A 79 -0.47 -11.38 -5.59
C PRO A 79 0.27 -10.07 -5.41
N ILE A 80 0.17 -9.17 -6.39
CA ILE A 80 0.93 -7.92 -6.41
C ILE A 80 0.08 -6.70 -6.11
N VAL A 81 0.65 -5.78 -5.34
CA VAL A 81 0.08 -4.47 -4.97
C VAL A 81 1.02 -3.39 -5.48
N THR A 82 0.54 -2.49 -6.33
CA THR A 82 1.35 -1.37 -6.82
C THR A 82 0.54 -0.09 -6.99
N GLU A 83 1.20 1.05 -6.85
CA GLU A 83 0.57 2.37 -6.87
C GLU A 83 0.33 2.87 -8.29
N ILE A 84 -0.91 3.34 -8.55
CA ILE A 84 -1.24 4.09 -9.75
C ILE A 84 -1.06 5.58 -9.53
N MET A 85 -0.42 6.27 -10.48
CA MET A 85 -0.13 7.70 -10.38
C MET A 85 -1.06 8.58 -11.25
N SER A 86 -1.58 7.99 -12.32
CA SER A 86 -2.49 8.67 -13.26
C SER A 86 -3.46 7.65 -13.82
N ILE A 87 -4.68 8.08 -14.07
CA ILE A 87 -5.69 7.23 -14.70
C ILE A 87 -5.27 6.79 -16.12
N THR A 88 -4.45 7.57 -16.79
CA THR A 88 -3.89 7.22 -18.10
C THR A 88 -3.02 5.96 -18.06
N HIS A 89 -2.55 5.57 -16.88
CA HIS A 89 -1.78 4.34 -16.70
C HIS A 89 -2.67 3.11 -16.48
N LEU A 90 -3.98 3.27 -16.29
CA LEU A 90 -4.89 2.16 -15.97
C LEU A 90 -4.79 0.96 -16.93
N PRO A 91 -4.62 1.13 -18.26
CA PRO A 91 -4.43 0.00 -19.15
C PRO A 91 -3.19 -0.87 -18.85
N LEU A 92 -2.15 -0.28 -18.21
CA LEU A 92 -0.95 -1.02 -17.81
C LEU A 92 -1.18 -1.89 -16.56
N PHE A 93 -2.29 -1.70 -15.85
CA PHE A 93 -2.62 -2.38 -14.60
C PHE A 93 -3.52 -3.60 -14.80
N GLU A 94 -3.73 -4.05 -16.03
CA GLU A 94 -4.60 -5.19 -16.35
C GLU A 94 -4.21 -6.44 -15.56
N ASP A 95 -2.92 -6.72 -15.42
CA ASP A 95 -2.39 -7.89 -14.71
C ASP A 95 -2.07 -7.63 -13.21
N VAL A 96 -2.32 -6.42 -12.70
CA VAL A 96 -2.11 -6.10 -11.28
C VAL A 96 -3.27 -6.63 -10.45
N ASP A 97 -2.97 -7.28 -9.31
CA ASP A 97 -3.99 -7.88 -8.45
C ASP A 97 -4.69 -6.85 -7.55
N VAL A 98 -3.95 -5.85 -7.05
CA VAL A 98 -4.48 -4.76 -6.21
C VAL A 98 -3.89 -3.43 -6.67
N ILE A 99 -4.74 -2.46 -6.98
CA ILE A 99 -4.31 -1.11 -7.33
C ILE A 99 -4.23 -0.28 -6.05
N GLN A 100 -3.05 0.25 -5.75
CA GLN A 100 -2.88 1.18 -4.64
C GLN A 100 -3.13 2.62 -5.09
N VAL A 101 -3.95 3.33 -4.33
CA VAL A 101 -4.07 4.80 -4.39
C VAL A 101 -3.22 5.39 -3.29
N GLY A 102 -2.18 6.12 -3.66
CA GLY A 102 -1.26 6.76 -2.72
C GLY A 102 -1.92 7.87 -1.90
N ALA A 103 -1.33 8.16 -0.73
CA ALA A 103 -1.86 9.16 0.19
C ALA A 103 -2.05 10.56 -0.43
N ARG A 104 -1.17 10.96 -1.36
CA ARG A 104 -1.28 12.23 -2.09
C ARG A 104 -2.43 12.27 -3.10
N SER A 105 -2.92 11.10 -3.52
CA SER A 105 -3.98 10.93 -4.52
C SER A 105 -5.33 10.57 -3.91
N MET A 106 -5.44 10.49 -2.57
CA MET A 106 -6.70 10.14 -1.88
C MET A 106 -7.86 11.05 -2.26
N GLN A 107 -7.61 12.31 -2.57
CA GLN A 107 -8.62 13.30 -2.96
C GLN A 107 -8.68 13.56 -4.47
N ASN A 108 -8.03 12.73 -5.29
CA ASN A 108 -8.20 12.78 -6.74
C ASN A 108 -9.50 12.06 -7.13
N PHE A 109 -10.63 12.73 -6.90
CA PHE A 109 -11.96 12.13 -7.05
C PHE A 109 -12.24 11.63 -8.46
N GLU A 110 -11.71 12.28 -9.49
CA GLU A 110 -11.88 11.81 -10.88
C GLU A 110 -11.15 10.46 -11.09
N MET A 111 -9.96 10.32 -10.55
CA MET A 111 -9.25 9.03 -10.58
C MET A 111 -10.00 7.97 -9.76
N LEU A 112 -10.54 8.32 -8.59
CA LEU A 112 -11.31 7.38 -7.75
C LEU A 112 -12.56 6.88 -8.46
N LYS A 113 -13.29 7.73 -9.17
CA LYS A 113 -14.46 7.34 -9.97
C LYS A 113 -14.08 6.34 -11.08
N GLU A 114 -12.99 6.59 -11.80
CA GLU A 114 -12.54 5.69 -12.85
C GLU A 114 -12.08 4.33 -12.29
N LEU A 115 -11.36 4.33 -11.15
CA LEU A 115 -11.00 3.10 -10.45
C LEU A 115 -12.23 2.35 -9.94
N GLY A 116 -13.27 3.08 -9.53
CA GLY A 116 -14.56 2.51 -9.14
C GLY A 116 -15.31 1.77 -10.27
N ARG A 117 -14.98 2.05 -11.52
CA ARG A 117 -15.53 1.33 -12.69
C ARG A 117 -14.78 0.03 -13.00
N THR A 118 -13.68 -0.22 -12.31
CA THR A 118 -12.92 -1.47 -12.44
C THR A 118 -13.42 -2.53 -11.47
N ASN A 119 -13.15 -3.81 -11.75
CA ASN A 119 -13.44 -4.91 -10.83
C ASN A 119 -12.21 -5.27 -9.97
N LYS A 120 -11.19 -4.41 -9.95
CA LYS A 120 -9.95 -4.68 -9.21
C LYS A 120 -10.04 -4.18 -7.78
N PRO A 121 -9.51 -4.95 -6.81
CA PRO A 121 -9.33 -4.46 -5.45
C PRO A 121 -8.51 -3.17 -5.41
N ILE A 122 -8.98 -2.20 -4.62
CA ILE A 122 -8.33 -0.90 -4.45
C ILE A 122 -7.82 -0.79 -3.00
N LEU A 123 -6.52 -0.57 -2.82
CA LEU A 123 -5.94 -0.21 -1.54
C LEU A 123 -5.84 1.31 -1.46
N LEU A 124 -6.70 1.93 -0.65
CA LEU A 124 -6.81 3.38 -0.50
C LEU A 124 -6.03 3.85 0.73
N LYS A 125 -4.91 4.53 0.52
CA LYS A 125 -4.11 5.11 1.60
C LYS A 125 -4.69 6.44 2.09
N ARG A 126 -4.83 6.59 3.41
CA ARG A 126 -5.22 7.85 4.05
C ARG A 126 -4.21 8.94 3.74
N GLY A 127 -4.70 10.10 3.37
CA GLY A 127 -3.88 11.28 3.13
C GLY A 127 -3.24 11.82 4.42
N LEU A 128 -2.16 12.56 4.26
CA LEU A 128 -1.29 13.01 5.37
C LEU A 128 -1.97 13.95 6.36
N ALA A 129 -3.01 14.69 5.94
CA ALA A 129 -3.74 15.66 6.75
C ALA A 129 -5.26 15.45 6.65
N ASN A 130 -5.68 14.23 6.30
CA ASN A 130 -7.08 13.92 6.07
C ASN A 130 -7.72 13.26 7.29
N THR A 131 -8.94 13.68 7.57
CA THR A 131 -9.77 13.09 8.61
C THR A 131 -10.24 11.68 8.20
N ILE A 132 -10.69 10.88 9.18
CA ILE A 132 -11.34 9.58 8.92
C ILE A 132 -12.57 9.77 8.03
N LYS A 133 -13.35 10.85 8.24
CA LYS A 133 -14.51 11.17 7.41
C LYS A 133 -14.14 11.36 5.94
N GLU A 134 -13.07 12.09 5.66
CA GLU A 134 -12.59 12.31 4.29
C GLU A 134 -12.09 11.01 3.64
N LEU A 135 -11.43 10.12 4.41
CA LEU A 135 -11.03 8.79 3.94
C LEU A 135 -12.25 7.96 3.55
N LEU A 136 -13.29 7.94 4.39
CA LEU A 136 -14.54 7.22 4.10
C LEU A 136 -15.25 7.81 2.88
N MET A 137 -15.30 9.14 2.76
CA MET A 137 -15.90 9.77 1.57
C MET A 137 -15.10 9.47 0.29
N ALA A 138 -13.79 9.38 0.37
CA ALA A 138 -12.96 8.94 -0.77
C ALA A 138 -13.27 7.48 -1.16
N ALA A 139 -13.46 6.59 -0.18
CA ALA A 139 -13.92 5.21 -0.45
C ALA A 139 -15.32 5.20 -1.09
N GLU A 140 -16.24 6.05 -0.62
CA GLU A 140 -17.59 6.17 -1.20
C GLU A 140 -17.57 6.61 -2.69
N TYR A 141 -16.62 7.43 -3.13
CA TYR A 141 -16.45 7.75 -4.56
C TYR A 141 -16.16 6.52 -5.41
N ILE A 142 -15.36 5.58 -4.88
CA ILE A 142 -15.06 4.30 -5.55
C ILE A 142 -16.30 3.42 -5.53
N MET A 143 -16.95 3.26 -4.37
CA MET A 143 -18.13 2.39 -4.21
C MET A 143 -19.32 2.88 -5.04
N ALA A 144 -19.59 4.18 -5.05
CA ALA A 144 -20.66 4.78 -5.84
C ALA A 144 -20.46 4.63 -7.35
N SER A 145 -19.24 4.36 -7.79
CA SER A 145 -18.89 4.05 -9.18
C SER A 145 -18.95 2.55 -9.52
N GLY A 146 -19.26 1.68 -8.53
CA GLY A 146 -19.58 0.26 -8.73
C GLY A 146 -18.57 -0.74 -8.15
N ASN A 147 -17.49 -0.30 -7.49
CA ASN A 147 -16.47 -1.19 -6.92
C ASN A 147 -16.48 -1.15 -5.39
N ASP A 148 -16.88 -2.26 -4.77
CA ASP A 148 -16.92 -2.45 -3.31
C ASP A 148 -15.65 -3.16 -2.74
N GLN A 149 -14.70 -3.53 -3.61
CA GLN A 149 -13.47 -4.23 -3.24
C GLN A 149 -12.40 -3.24 -2.77
N ILE A 150 -12.62 -2.61 -1.61
CA ILE A 150 -11.76 -1.56 -1.08
C ILE A 150 -11.09 -2.02 0.22
N ILE A 151 -9.79 -1.75 0.34
CA ILE A 151 -8.97 -1.92 1.54
C ILE A 151 -8.55 -0.53 1.99
N LEU A 152 -8.89 -0.13 3.20
CA LEU A 152 -8.41 1.12 3.78
C LEU A 152 -7.02 0.93 4.36
N CYS A 153 -6.14 1.94 4.21
CA CYS A 153 -4.79 1.88 4.73
C CYS A 153 -4.45 3.15 5.52
N GLU A 154 -4.31 3.01 6.85
CA GLU A 154 -3.73 4.04 7.71
C GLU A 154 -2.19 3.97 7.59
N ARG A 155 -1.55 5.13 7.38
CA ARG A 155 -0.10 5.24 7.11
C ARG A 155 0.58 6.39 7.84
N GLY A 156 -0.07 6.92 8.85
CA GLY A 156 0.36 8.07 9.61
C GLY A 156 -0.16 9.40 9.05
N ILE A 157 -0.39 10.31 9.95
CA ILE A 157 -0.85 11.68 9.68
C ILE A 157 0.20 12.69 10.17
N ARG A 158 0.23 13.86 9.54
CA ARG A 158 1.05 14.97 10.00
C ARG A 158 0.48 15.55 11.29
N THR A 159 1.34 15.66 12.28
CA THR A 159 1.05 16.34 13.55
C THR A 159 2.18 17.33 13.84
N TYR A 160 2.15 17.94 15.00
CA TYR A 160 3.23 18.80 15.51
C TYR A 160 4.49 17.99 15.88
N GLU A 161 4.37 16.66 16.08
CA GLU A 161 5.51 15.81 16.46
C GLU A 161 6.40 15.52 15.25
N THR A 162 7.71 15.63 15.45
CA THR A 162 8.72 15.47 14.40
C THR A 162 9.74 14.36 14.68
N ALA A 163 9.62 13.64 15.80
CA ALA A 163 10.49 12.52 16.13
C ALA A 163 10.31 11.30 15.19
N THR A 164 9.15 11.21 14.56
CA THR A 164 8.85 10.27 13.47
C THR A 164 8.39 11.03 12.23
N ARG A 165 8.46 10.40 11.06
CA ARG A 165 8.02 11.03 9.80
C ARG A 165 6.57 11.50 9.86
N ASN A 166 5.68 10.67 10.43
CA ASN A 166 4.29 10.97 10.70
C ASN A 166 3.89 10.28 12.02
N THR A 167 2.78 10.72 12.60
CA THR A 167 2.17 10.06 13.74
C THR A 167 1.26 8.94 13.25
N LEU A 168 1.52 7.69 13.64
CA LEU A 168 0.65 6.56 13.32
C LEU A 168 -0.62 6.63 14.17
N ASP A 169 -1.76 6.81 13.53
CA ASP A 169 -3.06 6.89 14.19
C ASP A 169 -3.70 5.49 14.31
N LEU A 170 -3.28 4.74 15.33
CA LEU A 170 -3.87 3.42 15.58
C LEU A 170 -5.32 3.50 16.09
N SER A 171 -5.75 4.63 16.64
CA SER A 171 -7.14 4.84 17.03
C SER A 171 -8.10 4.83 15.82
N ALA A 172 -7.57 5.06 14.62
CA ALA A 172 -8.35 4.94 13.39
C ALA A 172 -8.90 3.51 13.17
N VAL A 173 -8.21 2.46 13.65
CA VAL A 173 -8.65 1.06 13.44
C VAL A 173 -10.01 0.79 14.06
N PRO A 174 -10.22 0.91 15.37
CA PRO A 174 -11.53 0.66 15.96
C PRO A 174 -12.60 1.64 15.46
N VAL A 175 -12.24 2.91 15.19
CA VAL A 175 -13.19 3.89 14.65
C VAL A 175 -13.66 3.52 13.25
N LEU A 176 -12.77 3.03 12.38
CA LEU A 176 -13.14 2.58 11.04
C LEU A 176 -13.99 1.30 11.11
N HIS A 177 -13.64 0.33 11.94
CA HIS A 177 -14.44 -0.88 12.12
C HIS A 177 -15.86 -0.62 12.63
N GLU A 178 -16.06 0.44 13.43
CA GLU A 178 -17.40 0.88 13.85
C GLU A 178 -18.19 1.50 12.69
N LYS A 179 -17.51 2.22 11.77
CA LYS A 179 -18.15 3.04 10.74
C LYS A 179 -18.31 2.34 9.40
N THR A 180 -17.53 1.29 9.13
CA THR A 180 -17.56 0.61 7.83
C THR A 180 -17.24 -0.88 7.96
N HIS A 181 -17.67 -1.64 6.97
CA HIS A 181 -17.34 -3.07 6.81
C HIS A 181 -16.01 -3.29 6.04
N LEU A 182 -15.37 -2.23 5.58
CA LEU A 182 -14.14 -2.32 4.80
C LEU A 182 -12.95 -2.74 5.69
N PRO A 183 -12.08 -3.64 5.21
CA PRO A 183 -10.89 -4.03 5.97
C PRO A 183 -9.89 -2.89 6.09
N VAL A 184 -9.18 -2.86 7.22
CA VAL A 184 -8.21 -1.82 7.58
C VAL A 184 -6.81 -2.41 7.70
N VAL A 185 -5.89 -1.93 6.86
CA VAL A 185 -4.46 -2.28 6.87
C VAL A 185 -3.66 -1.11 7.42
N ILE A 186 -2.59 -1.42 8.16
CA ILE A 186 -1.70 -0.42 8.75
C ILE A 186 -0.34 -0.45 8.06
N ASP A 187 0.19 0.71 7.73
CA ASP A 187 1.52 0.90 7.16
C ASP A 187 2.44 1.62 8.17
N PRO A 188 3.10 0.89 9.06
CA PRO A 188 3.99 1.48 10.06
C PRO A 188 5.29 2.01 9.45
N SER A 189 5.70 1.50 8.30
CA SER A 189 6.92 1.93 7.61
C SER A 189 6.84 3.39 7.17
N HIS A 190 5.80 3.75 6.43
CA HIS A 190 5.59 5.14 6.01
C HIS A 190 5.14 6.07 7.15
N ALA A 191 4.57 5.52 8.22
CA ALA A 191 4.21 6.31 9.38
C ALA A 191 5.46 6.72 10.15
N THR A 192 6.25 5.78 10.61
CA THR A 192 7.42 6.08 11.45
C THR A 192 8.60 6.63 10.66
N GLY A 193 8.86 6.10 9.45
CA GLY A 193 10.04 6.40 8.65
C GLY A 193 11.35 5.92 9.30
N VAL A 194 11.28 5.00 10.29
CA VAL A 194 12.42 4.49 11.05
C VAL A 194 12.26 2.99 11.25
N ALA A 195 13.12 2.18 10.63
CA ALA A 195 13.04 0.73 10.60
C ALA A 195 12.91 0.09 11.99
N ARG A 196 13.70 0.55 12.96
CA ARG A 196 13.69 0.00 14.34
C ARG A 196 12.37 0.15 15.08
N TYR A 197 11.47 1.04 14.63
CA TYR A 197 10.16 1.24 15.24
C TYR A 197 9.07 0.39 14.60
N VAL A 198 9.30 -0.10 13.38
CA VAL A 198 8.32 -0.88 12.62
C VAL A 198 7.82 -2.12 13.36
N PRO A 199 8.67 -2.95 13.99
CA PRO A 199 8.18 -4.15 14.70
C PRO A 199 7.21 -3.83 15.84
N SER A 200 7.51 -2.80 16.65
CA SER A 200 6.65 -2.40 17.77
C SER A 200 5.30 -1.87 17.27
N MET A 201 5.33 -1.06 16.21
CA MET A 201 4.10 -0.49 15.64
C MET A 201 3.27 -1.55 14.89
N ALA A 202 3.92 -2.52 14.28
CA ALA A 202 3.25 -3.67 13.65
C ALA A 202 2.52 -4.54 14.71
N ALA A 203 3.18 -4.84 15.83
CA ALA A 203 2.57 -5.56 16.94
C ALA A 203 1.37 -4.80 17.55
N ALA A 204 1.53 -3.49 17.75
CA ALA A 204 0.46 -2.62 18.25
C ALA A 204 -0.73 -2.56 17.27
N ALA A 205 -0.48 -2.49 15.97
CA ALA A 205 -1.52 -2.50 14.94
C ALA A 205 -2.32 -3.83 14.94
N ALA A 206 -1.63 -4.96 15.05
CA ALA A 206 -2.31 -6.26 15.19
C ALA A 206 -3.16 -6.33 16.47
N ALA A 207 -2.63 -5.82 17.59
CA ALA A 207 -3.36 -5.77 18.87
C ALA A 207 -4.59 -4.84 18.83
N CYS A 208 -4.56 -3.78 18.00
CA CYS A 208 -5.71 -2.90 17.76
C CYS A 208 -6.79 -3.53 16.88
N GLY A 209 -6.56 -4.72 16.32
CA GLY A 209 -7.51 -5.42 15.47
C GLY A 209 -7.40 -5.08 13.98
N ALA A 210 -6.28 -4.55 13.50
CA ALA A 210 -6.07 -4.34 12.07
C ALA A 210 -6.22 -5.64 11.27
N ASP A 211 -6.73 -5.55 10.04
CA ASP A 211 -6.89 -6.68 9.13
C ASP A 211 -5.61 -7.02 8.34
N GLY A 212 -4.55 -6.28 8.57
CA GLY A 212 -3.26 -6.55 7.93
C GLY A 212 -2.23 -5.44 8.13
N LEU A 213 -1.05 -5.71 7.61
CA LEU A 213 0.10 -4.82 7.65
C LEU A 213 0.66 -4.61 6.24
N MET A 214 1.16 -3.40 5.98
CA MET A 214 1.98 -3.10 4.80
C MET A 214 3.37 -2.67 5.28
N ILE A 215 4.40 -3.42 4.90
CA ILE A 215 5.77 -3.21 5.39
C ILE A 215 6.72 -3.04 4.21
N GLU A 216 7.57 -2.02 4.28
CA GLU A 216 8.67 -1.85 3.35
C GLU A 216 9.85 -2.73 3.74
N VAL A 217 10.39 -3.42 2.75
CA VAL A 217 11.54 -4.32 2.89
C VAL A 217 12.52 -4.06 1.76
N HIS A 218 13.80 -3.96 2.09
CA HIS A 218 14.86 -3.83 1.11
C HIS A 218 16.02 -4.77 1.44
N ASN A 219 16.60 -5.44 0.44
CA ASN A 219 17.73 -6.36 0.61
C ASN A 219 19.07 -5.64 0.87
N ASN A 220 19.16 -4.36 0.50
CA ASN A 220 20.32 -3.50 0.77
C ASN A 220 19.85 -2.05 1.02
N PRO A 221 19.34 -1.73 2.24
CA PRO A 221 18.77 -0.42 2.52
C PRO A 221 19.72 0.75 2.26
N ALA A 222 21.04 0.55 2.46
CA ALA A 222 22.03 1.59 2.26
C ALA A 222 22.20 1.99 0.77
N ALA A 223 21.82 1.13 -0.16
CA ALA A 223 21.88 1.38 -1.60
C ALA A 223 20.52 1.67 -2.22
N ALA A 224 19.45 1.75 -1.42
CA ALA A 224 18.09 1.98 -1.90
C ALA A 224 17.97 3.35 -2.59
N LEU A 225 17.31 3.38 -3.76
CA LEU A 225 17.05 4.62 -4.51
C LEU A 225 15.92 5.46 -3.89
N CYS A 226 15.19 4.90 -2.93
CA CYS A 226 14.17 5.62 -2.18
C CYS A 226 14.01 5.07 -0.76
N ASP A 227 13.60 5.97 0.17
CA ASP A 227 13.31 5.64 1.58
C ASP A 227 14.41 4.81 2.29
N CYS A 228 15.68 5.19 2.06
CA CYS A 228 16.86 4.53 2.62
C CYS A 228 16.97 4.55 4.16
N LEU A 229 16.01 5.12 4.87
CA LEU A 229 15.92 5.12 6.33
C LEU A 229 15.00 4.04 6.91
N LEU A 230 14.45 3.19 6.04
CA LEU A 230 13.56 2.08 6.41
C LEU A 230 14.30 0.75 6.41
#